data_2c766cfbb5ed6efd71ea33e590a79323
#
_entry.id   2c766cfbb5ed6efd71ea33e590a79323
#
_cell.length_a   1.000
_cell.length_b   1.000
_cell.length_c   1.000
_cell.angle_alpha   90.00
_cell.angle_beta   90.00
_cell.angle_gamma   90.00
#
_symmetry.space_group_name_H-M   'P 1'
#
loop_
_entity.id
_entity.type
_entity.pdbx_description
1 polymer ?
#
loop_
_entity_poly.entity_id
_entity_poly.type
_entity_poly.pdbx_seq_one_letter_code
_entity_poly.pdbx_strand_id
1 'polypeptide(L)'
;LTIATMCLLMQIAILATTIKLHFKQYECDSPANNQVMPCEPIIIKKNITEIVYLTNTTIEKEVCPKLVEYRNWSKPQCKITGFAPFSKDNSIRLSAGGAIWVTREPYVSCDPSRCYQFALGQGTTLDNRHSNDTVHDRTPYRTLLMNELGVPFHLGTRQVCIAWSSSSCHDGKAWLHVCVTGHDKNATASFIYDGKLVDSIGSWSQNILRTQESECVCIDGTCTVVMTDGSASGKADTKIIFIKEGKIIHISPLSGSAQHVEECSCYPRYPGVRCICRDNWKGSNRPVVDINIKDYSIDSSYVCSGLVGDTPRNNDGSSNSNCRNPNNERGNHGVKGWAFDDGNDIWMGRTISKDSRSGYETFKVIGGWSKSNSKFQINRQVIVDSDNRSGYSGVFSVESKSCINRCFYVELIRGRRQENRVWWTSNSIVVFCGTSGTYGSGSWPD
;
A
#
# COMPACT_ATOMS: atom_id res chain seq x y z
N LEU A 1 -75.69 8.45 13.56
CA LEU A 1 -74.48 7.67 13.21
C LEU A 1 -74.79 6.20 13.41
N THR A 2 -74.93 5.44 12.33
CA THR A 2 -75.25 4.03 12.34
C THR A 2 -74.05 3.19 12.86
N ILE A 3 -74.39 2.08 13.49
CA ILE A 3 -73.41 1.12 14.06
C ILE A 3 -72.27 0.79 13.06
N ALA A 4 -72.58 0.78 11.77
CA ALA A 4 -71.68 0.56 10.66
C ALA A 4 -70.53 1.66 10.58
N THR A 5 -70.88 2.94 10.83
CA THR A 5 -69.92 4.03 10.83
C THR A 5 -69.03 4.01 12.05
N MET A 6 -69.52 3.57 13.20
CA MET A 6 -68.70 3.38 14.38
C MET A 6 -67.71 2.20 14.26
N CYS A 7 -68.17 1.08 13.64
CA CYS A 7 -67.26 -0.03 13.36
C CYS A 7 -66.14 0.35 12.36
N LEU A 8 -66.44 1.15 11.35
CA LEU A 8 -65.43 1.62 10.39
C LEU A 8 -64.41 2.57 11.05
N LEU A 9 -64.89 3.44 11.94
CA LEU A 9 -63.99 4.35 12.70
C LEU A 9 -63.13 3.60 13.72
N MET A 10 -63.67 2.54 14.36
CA MET A 10 -62.89 1.66 15.21
C MET A 10 -61.84 0.86 14.43
N GLN A 11 -62.18 0.34 13.25
CA GLN A 11 -61.21 -0.37 12.41
C GLN A 11 -60.07 0.55 11.91
N ILE A 12 -60.39 1.80 11.56
CA ILE A 12 -59.40 2.80 11.17
C ILE A 12 -58.50 3.18 12.38
N ALA A 13 -59.06 3.30 13.58
CA ALA A 13 -58.31 3.57 14.78
C ALA A 13 -57.43 2.38 15.20
N ILE A 14 -57.87 1.14 15.04
CA ILE A 14 -57.08 -0.07 15.26
C ILE A 14 -55.95 -0.18 14.23
N LEU A 15 -56.24 0.12 12.95
CA LEU A 15 -55.24 0.11 11.90
C LEU A 15 -54.16 1.20 12.14
N ALA A 16 -54.57 2.38 12.58
CA ALA A 16 -53.65 3.48 12.89
C ALA A 16 -52.78 3.18 14.13
N THR A 17 -53.33 2.49 15.14
CA THR A 17 -52.58 2.06 16.32
C THR A 17 -51.66 0.86 16.03
N THR A 18 -52.11 -0.07 15.16
CA THR A 18 -51.25 -1.19 14.73
C THR A 18 -50.11 -0.71 13.85
N ILE A 19 -50.32 0.28 13.01
CA ILE A 19 -49.25 0.93 12.24
C ILE A 19 -48.27 1.68 13.17
N LYS A 20 -48.78 2.35 14.20
CA LYS A 20 -47.92 3.03 15.20
C LYS A 20 -47.09 2.06 16.07
N LEU A 21 -47.60 0.85 16.30
CA LEU A 21 -46.92 -0.17 17.10
C LEU A 21 -45.82 -0.92 16.30
N HIS A 22 -45.76 -0.77 14.97
CA HIS A 22 -44.72 -1.39 14.12
C HIS A 22 -43.59 -0.45 13.72
N PHE A 23 -43.66 0.83 14.11
CA PHE A 23 -42.53 1.73 14.01
C PHE A 23 -41.65 1.62 15.25
N LYS A 24 -40.93 0.51 15.38
CA LYS A 24 -39.82 0.44 16.31
C LYS A 24 -38.71 1.33 15.71
N GLN A 25 -38.43 2.42 16.38
CA GLN A 25 -37.31 3.29 16.03
C GLN A 25 -36.04 2.47 16.21
N TYR A 26 -35.38 2.12 15.13
CA TYR A 26 -34.09 1.47 15.18
C TYR A 26 -33.03 2.55 15.41
N GLU A 27 -32.29 2.39 16.48
CA GLU A 27 -31.13 3.19 16.81
C GLU A 27 -29.91 2.47 16.25
N CYS A 28 -29.12 3.16 15.42
CA CYS A 28 -27.86 2.64 14.93
C CYS A 28 -26.75 3.13 15.85
N ASP A 29 -26.07 2.21 16.51
CA ASP A 29 -24.89 2.53 17.32
C ASP A 29 -23.76 2.98 16.42
N SER A 30 -23.35 4.23 16.57
CA SER A 30 -22.11 4.74 15.99
C SER A 30 -20.94 4.40 16.91
N PRO A 31 -19.91 3.70 16.43
CA PRO A 31 -18.80 3.29 17.30
C PRO A 31 -17.90 4.47 17.78
N ALA A 32 -18.14 5.67 17.31
CA ALA A 32 -17.20 6.77 17.55
C ALA A 32 -17.62 7.81 18.61
N ASN A 33 -18.91 7.94 18.99
CA ASN A 33 -19.29 9.09 19.84
C ASN A 33 -20.50 8.90 20.74
N ASN A 34 -20.98 7.73 21.04
CA ASN A 34 -22.20 7.52 21.87
C ASN A 34 -23.40 8.42 21.47
N GLN A 35 -23.42 8.93 20.27
CA GLN A 35 -24.56 9.65 19.73
C GLN A 35 -25.37 8.74 18.85
N VAL A 36 -26.58 8.45 19.30
CA VAL A 36 -27.56 7.71 18.53
C VAL A 36 -28.08 8.62 17.42
N MET A 37 -27.81 8.25 16.18
CA MET A 37 -28.43 8.93 15.02
C MET A 37 -29.69 8.18 14.61
N PRO A 38 -30.84 8.84 14.49
CA PRO A 38 -32.03 8.20 13.96
C PRO A 38 -31.84 7.91 12.47
N CYS A 39 -32.10 6.67 12.07
CA CYS A 39 -32.17 6.33 10.65
C CYS A 39 -33.43 6.94 10.04
N GLU A 40 -33.30 7.70 8.96
CA GLU A 40 -34.48 8.20 8.25
C GLU A 40 -35.30 7.03 7.68
N PRO A 41 -36.64 7.04 7.84
CA PRO A 41 -37.46 5.98 7.31
C PRO A 41 -37.49 6.02 5.77
N ILE A 42 -37.07 4.93 5.17
CA ILE A 42 -37.25 4.75 3.72
C ILE A 42 -38.77 4.52 3.47
N ILE A 43 -39.43 5.51 2.90
CA ILE A 43 -40.83 5.38 2.48
C ILE A 43 -40.86 4.53 1.22
N ILE A 44 -41.07 3.23 1.39
CA ILE A 44 -41.38 2.35 0.26
C ILE A 44 -42.86 2.57 -0.11
N LYS A 45 -43.11 3.32 -1.16
CA LYS A 45 -44.47 3.41 -1.75
C LYS A 45 -44.79 2.09 -2.45
N LYS A 46 -45.32 1.12 -1.72
CA LYS A 46 -45.95 -0.08 -2.28
C LYS A 46 -47.42 -0.13 -1.90
N ASN A 47 -48.25 -0.62 -2.83
CA ASN A 47 -49.68 -0.76 -2.63
C ASN A 47 -50.01 -1.62 -1.40
N ILE A 48 -51.00 -1.17 -0.62
CA ILE A 48 -51.40 -1.71 0.70
C ILE A 48 -51.71 -3.22 0.68
N THR A 49 -52.03 -3.80 -0.46
CA THR A 49 -52.35 -5.22 -0.62
C THR A 49 -51.14 -6.17 -0.58
N GLU A 50 -49.90 -5.66 -0.71
CA GLU A 50 -48.69 -6.48 -0.66
C GLU A 50 -48.02 -6.52 0.72
N ILE A 51 -48.50 -5.70 1.67
CA ILE A 51 -47.89 -5.60 3.02
C ILE A 51 -48.25 -6.81 3.91
N VAL A 52 -49.25 -7.59 3.57
CA VAL A 52 -49.79 -8.68 4.42
C VAL A 52 -48.92 -9.95 4.39
N TYR A 53 -47.98 -10.09 3.45
CA TYR A 53 -47.23 -11.34 3.26
C TYR A 53 -45.69 -11.23 3.47
N LEU A 54 -45.18 -10.11 3.93
CA LEU A 54 -43.76 -9.99 4.29
C LEU A 54 -43.58 -10.38 5.76
N THR A 55 -43.50 -11.66 6.01
CA THR A 55 -43.14 -12.21 7.34
C THR A 55 -41.68 -11.98 7.66
N ASN A 56 -41.47 -11.30 8.71
CA ASN A 56 -40.48 -11.24 9.81
C ASN A 56 -39.05 -11.74 9.64
N THR A 57 -38.52 -12.18 8.51
CA THR A 57 -37.17 -12.77 8.52
C THR A 57 -36.14 -12.15 7.57
N THR A 58 -36.55 -11.21 6.72
CA THR A 58 -35.61 -10.71 5.69
C THR A 58 -35.29 -9.20 5.75
N ILE A 59 -35.94 -8.44 6.61
CA ILE A 59 -35.81 -6.97 6.66
C ILE A 59 -34.73 -6.50 7.66
N GLU A 60 -34.31 -7.35 8.58
CA GLU A 60 -33.41 -6.93 9.65
C GLU A 60 -31.95 -6.71 9.26
N LYS A 61 -31.56 -7.02 8.03
CA LYS A 61 -30.15 -6.95 7.62
C LYS A 61 -29.75 -5.79 6.70
N GLU A 62 -30.71 -5.05 6.14
CA GLU A 62 -30.40 -4.06 5.10
C GLU A 62 -30.74 -2.59 5.41
N VAL A 63 -31.22 -2.25 6.59
CA VAL A 63 -31.82 -0.92 6.84
C VAL A 63 -30.85 0.13 7.37
N CYS A 64 -29.66 -0.26 7.84
CA CYS A 64 -28.62 0.71 8.19
C CYS A 64 -27.43 0.54 7.25
N PRO A 65 -27.27 1.38 6.23
CA PRO A 65 -26.03 1.37 5.47
C PRO A 65 -24.89 1.63 6.44
N LYS A 66 -23.92 0.71 6.45
CA LYS A 66 -22.71 0.88 7.24
C LYS A 66 -22.11 2.23 6.89
N LEU A 67 -22.03 3.13 7.84
CA LEU A 67 -21.43 4.44 7.62
C LEU A 67 -20.00 4.25 7.12
N VAL A 68 -19.72 4.71 5.92
CA VAL A 68 -18.40 4.61 5.30
C VAL A 68 -17.60 5.83 5.77
N GLU A 69 -16.58 5.57 6.57
CA GLU A 69 -15.72 6.61 7.15
C GLU A 69 -14.31 6.54 6.55
N TYR A 70 -13.59 7.65 6.65
CA TYR A 70 -12.16 7.65 6.35
C TYR A 70 -11.39 6.84 7.37
N ARG A 71 -10.35 6.15 6.93
CA ARG A 71 -9.42 5.43 7.80
C ARG A 71 -8.59 6.42 8.60
N ASN A 72 -8.44 6.20 9.89
CA ASN A 72 -7.62 7.06 10.74
C ASN A 72 -6.35 6.39 11.30
N TRP A 73 -6.28 5.04 11.28
CA TRP A 73 -5.12 4.28 11.74
C TRP A 73 -4.73 4.54 13.20
N SER A 74 -5.68 4.95 14.04
CA SER A 74 -5.41 5.40 15.42
C SER A 74 -5.10 4.28 16.41
N LYS A 75 -5.27 3.03 16.02
CA LYS A 75 -4.95 1.88 16.87
C LYS A 75 -3.44 1.70 17.01
N PRO A 76 -2.96 1.10 18.14
CA PRO A 76 -1.54 0.82 18.28
C PRO A 76 -1.07 -0.22 17.29
N GLN A 77 0.24 -0.25 17.02
CA GLN A 77 0.86 -1.31 16.22
C GLN A 77 0.71 -2.67 16.90
N CYS A 78 0.36 -3.69 16.13
CA CYS A 78 0.29 -5.05 16.64
C CYS A 78 1.66 -5.50 17.16
N LYS A 79 1.66 -6.35 18.19
CA LYS A 79 2.87 -7.01 18.63
C LYS A 79 3.35 -7.97 17.54
N ILE A 80 4.60 -7.81 17.12
CA ILE A 80 5.21 -8.62 16.07
C ILE A 80 6.44 -9.33 16.62
N THR A 81 6.49 -10.64 16.45
CA THR A 81 7.63 -11.48 16.82
C THR A 81 8.24 -12.18 15.60
N GLY A 82 7.58 -12.11 14.47
CA GLY A 82 8.02 -12.67 13.21
C GLY A 82 7.00 -12.41 12.11
N PHE A 83 7.21 -13.02 10.96
CA PHE A 83 6.33 -12.88 9.80
C PHE A 83 5.88 -14.25 9.29
N ALA A 84 4.60 -14.38 9.01
CA ALA A 84 3.99 -15.57 8.47
C ALA A 84 3.64 -15.36 6.98
N PRO A 85 3.74 -16.40 6.13
CA PRO A 85 3.31 -16.31 4.74
C PRO A 85 1.83 -15.94 4.66
N PHE A 86 1.50 -15.05 3.75
CA PHE A 86 0.14 -14.58 3.55
C PHE A 86 -0.38 -14.86 2.15
N SER A 87 0.44 -14.64 1.11
CA SER A 87 0.06 -14.89 -0.27
C SER A 87 1.29 -15.10 -1.16
N LYS A 88 1.07 -15.81 -2.26
CA LYS A 88 2.03 -16.02 -3.33
C LYS A 88 1.27 -16.19 -4.64
N ASP A 89 1.62 -15.45 -5.68
CA ASP A 89 0.83 -15.47 -6.92
C ASP A 89 1.33 -16.49 -7.97
N ASN A 90 2.58 -16.94 -7.88
CA ASN A 90 3.18 -17.88 -8.82
C ASN A 90 3.10 -17.47 -10.30
N SER A 91 3.11 -16.18 -10.61
CA SER A 91 2.88 -15.66 -11.97
C SER A 91 3.83 -16.24 -13.01
N ILE A 92 5.12 -16.36 -12.70
CA ILE A 92 6.11 -16.92 -13.64
C ILE A 92 5.84 -18.39 -13.95
N ARG A 93 5.50 -19.19 -12.96
CA ARG A 93 5.14 -20.61 -13.15
C ARG A 93 3.87 -20.77 -13.97
N LEU A 94 2.87 -19.95 -13.67
CA LEU A 94 1.58 -19.99 -14.34
C LEU A 94 1.66 -19.53 -15.81
N SER A 95 2.64 -18.68 -16.15
CA SER A 95 2.85 -18.23 -17.52
C SER A 95 3.26 -19.35 -18.47
N ALA A 96 3.75 -20.49 -17.97
CA ALA A 96 4.05 -21.67 -18.78
C ALA A 96 2.79 -22.37 -19.33
N GLY A 97 1.64 -22.16 -18.69
CA GLY A 97 0.36 -22.79 -19.06
C GLY A 97 -0.76 -21.80 -19.38
N GLY A 98 -0.47 -20.50 -19.44
CA GLY A 98 -1.47 -19.47 -19.69
C GLY A 98 -0.86 -18.13 -20.02
N ALA A 99 -1.72 -17.20 -20.47
CA ALA A 99 -1.32 -15.83 -20.80
C ALA A 99 -1.29 -14.98 -19.52
N ILE A 100 -0.10 -14.71 -19.03
CA ILE A 100 0.15 -13.87 -17.84
C ILE A 100 0.94 -12.64 -18.28
N TRP A 101 0.52 -11.46 -17.84
CA TRP A 101 1.20 -10.20 -18.16
C TRP A 101 2.65 -10.18 -17.65
N VAL A 102 3.53 -9.65 -18.46
CA VAL A 102 4.88 -9.26 -18.04
C VAL A 102 4.76 -8.03 -17.16
N THR A 103 5.34 -8.09 -15.97
CA THR A 103 5.25 -7.02 -14.98
C THR A 103 6.58 -6.78 -14.28
N ARG A 104 6.72 -5.61 -13.68
CA ARG A 104 7.70 -5.29 -12.66
C ARG A 104 7.13 -4.25 -11.70
N GLU A 105 7.86 -4.00 -10.65
CA GLU A 105 7.52 -3.05 -9.59
C GLU A 105 6.14 -3.35 -8.97
N PRO A 106 5.93 -4.58 -8.46
CA PRO A 106 4.68 -4.93 -7.81
C PRO A 106 4.56 -4.29 -6.44
N TYR A 107 3.35 -4.11 -5.97
CA TYR A 107 3.08 -3.76 -4.58
C TYR A 107 1.70 -4.26 -4.15
N VAL A 108 1.43 -4.15 -2.86
CA VAL A 108 0.17 -4.55 -2.24
C VAL A 108 -0.40 -3.38 -1.48
N SER A 109 -1.70 -3.20 -1.58
CA SER A 109 -2.47 -2.27 -0.76
C SER A 109 -3.85 -2.85 -0.49
N CYS A 110 -4.40 -2.52 0.67
CA CYS A 110 -5.69 -3.07 1.11
C CYS A 110 -6.73 -1.97 1.25
N ASP A 111 -7.97 -2.29 0.88
CA ASP A 111 -9.13 -1.54 1.33
C ASP A 111 -9.55 -2.04 2.73
N PRO A 112 -10.58 -1.49 3.37
CA PRO A 112 -11.01 -1.96 4.68
C PRO A 112 -11.44 -3.44 4.75
N SER A 113 -11.72 -4.09 3.63
CA SER A 113 -12.26 -5.45 3.59
C SER A 113 -11.32 -6.50 2.99
N ARG A 114 -10.48 -6.13 2.02
CA ARG A 114 -9.58 -7.08 1.33
C ARG A 114 -8.34 -6.40 0.76
N CYS A 115 -7.35 -7.21 0.44
CA CYS A 115 -6.09 -6.75 -0.12
C CYS A 115 -6.03 -6.99 -1.64
N TYR A 116 -5.29 -6.14 -2.31
CA TYR A 116 -5.08 -6.16 -3.76
C TYR A 116 -3.59 -6.11 -4.07
N GLN A 117 -3.22 -6.80 -5.13
CA GLN A 117 -1.89 -6.68 -5.69
C GLN A 117 -1.90 -5.80 -6.93
N PHE A 118 -0.86 -5.01 -7.06
CA PHE A 118 -0.62 -4.09 -8.15
C PHE A 118 0.71 -4.41 -8.81
N ALA A 119 0.83 -4.14 -10.08
CA ALA A 119 2.13 -4.15 -10.76
C ALA A 119 2.06 -3.29 -12.02
N LEU A 120 3.22 -2.90 -12.51
CA LEU A 120 3.34 -2.18 -13.78
C LEU A 120 3.56 -3.19 -14.90
N GLY A 121 2.54 -3.37 -15.74
CA GLY A 121 2.60 -4.21 -16.92
C GLY A 121 3.52 -3.63 -17.99
N GLN A 122 3.95 -4.48 -18.92
CA GLN A 122 4.79 -4.07 -20.07
C GLN A 122 4.01 -4.10 -21.40
N GLY A 123 2.69 -4.25 -21.35
CA GLY A 123 1.84 -4.26 -22.54
C GLY A 123 1.87 -5.57 -23.32
N THR A 124 2.42 -6.63 -22.73
CA THR A 124 2.51 -7.95 -23.38
C THR A 124 2.42 -9.07 -22.34
N THR A 125 2.12 -10.27 -22.80
CA THR A 125 2.20 -11.49 -22.01
C THR A 125 3.54 -12.17 -22.17
N LEU A 126 3.92 -13.01 -21.18
CA LEU A 126 5.23 -13.66 -21.16
C LEU A 126 5.41 -14.69 -22.29
N ASP A 127 4.34 -15.33 -22.71
CA ASP A 127 4.33 -16.31 -23.80
C ASP A 127 4.37 -15.67 -25.20
N ASN A 128 4.26 -14.35 -25.30
CA ASN A 128 4.30 -13.61 -26.55
C ASN A 128 5.73 -13.19 -26.88
N ARG A 129 6.08 -13.15 -28.18
CA ARG A 129 7.40 -12.69 -28.66
C ARG A 129 7.73 -11.24 -28.24
N HIS A 130 6.71 -10.40 -28.05
CA HIS A 130 6.88 -9.02 -27.57
C HIS A 130 7.34 -8.96 -26.11
N SER A 131 7.39 -10.09 -25.39
CA SER A 131 7.99 -10.16 -24.06
C SER A 131 9.51 -9.96 -24.10
N ASN A 132 10.15 -10.19 -25.25
CA ASN A 132 11.55 -9.91 -25.44
C ASN A 132 11.82 -8.42 -25.23
N ASP A 133 12.93 -8.12 -24.58
CA ASP A 133 13.37 -6.74 -24.31
C ASP A 133 12.46 -5.97 -23.35
N THR A 134 11.76 -6.67 -22.45
CA THR A 134 10.93 -6.04 -21.39
C THR A 134 11.74 -5.60 -20.16
N VAL A 135 13.04 -5.52 -20.29
CA VAL A 135 13.95 -5.01 -19.26
C VAL A 135 13.83 -3.49 -19.04
N HIS A 136 13.25 -2.77 -19.98
CA HIS A 136 13.14 -1.31 -19.92
C HIS A 136 12.16 -0.84 -18.84
N ASP A 137 12.59 0.15 -18.06
CA ASP A 137 11.79 0.68 -16.95
C ASP A 137 10.63 1.54 -17.45
N ARG A 138 10.82 2.29 -18.53
CA ARG A 138 9.83 3.24 -19.04
C ARG A 138 9.56 3.02 -20.51
N THR A 139 8.31 2.73 -20.80
CA THR A 139 7.78 2.66 -22.16
C THR A 139 6.37 3.26 -22.18
N PRO A 140 5.87 3.71 -23.34
CA PRO A 140 4.50 4.22 -23.41
C PRO A 140 3.43 3.13 -23.30
N TYR A 141 3.81 1.86 -23.26
CA TYR A 141 2.91 0.71 -23.19
C TYR A 141 2.66 0.21 -21.77
N ARG A 142 3.37 0.75 -20.79
CA ARG A 142 3.21 0.31 -19.41
C ARG A 142 1.89 0.80 -18.82
N THR A 143 1.22 -0.08 -18.10
CA THR A 143 -0.04 0.22 -17.41
C THR A 143 -0.01 -0.33 -15.99
N LEU A 144 -0.71 0.35 -15.08
CA LEU A 144 -0.92 -0.15 -13.73
C LEU A 144 -2.00 -1.23 -13.75
N LEU A 145 -1.63 -2.43 -13.37
CA LEU A 145 -2.52 -3.57 -13.22
C LEU A 145 -2.94 -3.70 -11.77
N MET A 146 -4.19 -4.06 -11.55
CA MET A 146 -4.77 -4.28 -10.23
C MET A 146 -5.60 -5.55 -10.23
N ASN A 147 -5.34 -6.43 -9.26
CA ASN A 147 -6.13 -7.65 -9.06
C ASN A 147 -6.25 -7.96 -7.57
N GLU A 148 -7.15 -8.85 -7.21
CA GLU A 148 -7.21 -9.36 -5.83
C GLU A 148 -5.92 -10.08 -5.47
N LEU A 149 -5.49 -9.96 -4.21
CA LEU A 149 -4.24 -10.55 -3.74
C LEU A 149 -4.24 -12.07 -3.96
N GLY A 150 -3.14 -12.56 -4.55
CA GLY A 150 -2.98 -13.97 -4.88
C GLY A 150 -3.48 -14.38 -6.27
N VAL A 151 -4.21 -13.51 -6.95
CA VAL A 151 -4.67 -13.75 -8.32
C VAL A 151 -3.63 -13.22 -9.31
N PRO A 152 -3.04 -14.06 -10.15
CA PRO A 152 -2.02 -13.61 -11.11
C PRO A 152 -2.62 -12.66 -12.14
N PHE A 153 -1.78 -11.86 -12.76
CA PHE A 153 -2.18 -10.87 -13.78
C PHE A 153 -2.47 -11.54 -15.12
N HIS A 154 -3.63 -12.19 -15.24
CA HIS A 154 -4.12 -12.80 -16.48
C HIS A 154 -4.73 -11.76 -17.43
N LEU A 155 -5.18 -12.18 -18.60
CA LEU A 155 -5.73 -11.26 -19.63
C LEU A 155 -6.98 -10.50 -19.18
N GLY A 156 -7.74 -11.02 -18.21
CA GLY A 156 -8.91 -10.35 -17.64
C GLY A 156 -8.59 -9.35 -16.52
N THR A 157 -7.31 -9.12 -16.22
CA THR A 157 -6.89 -8.21 -15.16
C THR A 157 -7.24 -6.76 -15.51
N ARG A 158 -7.74 -6.02 -14.54
CA ARG A 158 -8.05 -4.60 -14.68
C ARG A 158 -6.78 -3.78 -14.89
N GLN A 159 -6.78 -2.96 -15.92
CA GLN A 159 -5.79 -1.92 -16.17
C GLN A 159 -6.35 -0.59 -15.67
N VAL A 160 -5.71 -0.01 -14.68
CA VAL A 160 -6.21 1.20 -14.01
C VAL A 160 -5.88 2.46 -14.80
N CYS A 161 -4.62 2.56 -15.25
CA CYS A 161 -4.09 3.75 -15.92
C CYS A 161 -2.83 3.41 -16.70
N ILE A 162 -2.45 4.32 -17.60
CA ILE A 162 -1.13 4.28 -18.24
C ILE A 162 -0.11 4.83 -17.24
N ALA A 163 0.90 4.04 -16.92
CA ALA A 163 1.91 4.42 -15.94
C ALA A 163 3.17 3.56 -16.06
N TRP A 164 4.33 4.17 -15.88
CA TRP A 164 5.59 3.47 -15.64
C TRP A 164 6.13 3.71 -14.23
N SER A 165 5.44 4.52 -13.43
CA SER A 165 5.66 4.67 -11.98
C SER A 165 4.31 4.95 -11.31
N SER A 166 4.07 4.37 -10.14
CA SER A 166 2.75 4.48 -9.51
C SER A 166 2.77 4.34 -7.99
N SER A 167 1.65 4.73 -7.40
CA SER A 167 1.31 4.49 -6.01
C SER A 167 -0.22 4.38 -5.91
N SER A 168 -0.71 3.60 -4.97
CA SER A 168 -2.16 3.46 -4.74
C SER A 168 -2.44 3.32 -3.26
N CYS A 169 -3.59 3.82 -2.83
CA CYS A 169 -4.08 3.64 -1.47
C CYS A 169 -5.59 3.83 -1.42
N HIS A 170 -6.21 3.27 -0.40
CA HIS A 170 -7.64 3.42 -0.14
C HIS A 170 -7.83 4.27 1.12
N ASP A 171 -8.65 5.32 1.03
CA ASP A 171 -8.86 6.26 2.14
C ASP A 171 -9.95 5.82 3.13
N GLY A 172 -10.61 4.70 2.86
CA GLY A 172 -11.78 4.20 3.57
C GLY A 172 -13.07 4.29 2.74
N LYS A 173 -13.10 5.21 1.77
CA LYS A 173 -14.25 5.43 0.88
C LYS A 173 -13.99 4.97 -0.55
N ALA A 174 -12.84 5.28 -1.11
CA ALA A 174 -12.48 4.93 -2.47
C ALA A 174 -10.96 4.80 -2.66
N TRP A 175 -10.57 4.23 -3.80
CA TRP A 175 -9.18 4.12 -4.21
C TRP A 175 -8.65 5.43 -4.79
N LEU A 176 -7.45 5.78 -4.36
CA LEU A 176 -6.61 6.78 -5.02
C LEU A 176 -5.50 6.05 -5.76
N HIS A 177 -5.29 6.40 -7.03
CA HIS A 177 -4.18 5.96 -7.83
C HIS A 177 -3.37 7.16 -8.33
N VAL A 178 -2.07 7.12 -8.12
CA VAL A 178 -1.12 8.09 -8.67
C VAL A 178 -0.38 7.41 -9.81
N CYS A 179 -0.54 7.93 -11.01
CA CYS A 179 -0.07 7.31 -12.25
C CYS A 179 0.86 8.27 -12.98
N VAL A 180 2.13 7.91 -13.11
CA VAL A 180 3.14 8.74 -13.78
C VAL A 180 3.50 8.11 -15.12
N THR A 181 3.38 8.90 -16.18
CA THR A 181 3.74 8.49 -17.53
C THR A 181 4.17 9.71 -18.36
N GLY A 182 4.66 9.45 -19.55
CA GLY A 182 5.07 10.48 -20.48
C GLY A 182 6.58 10.43 -20.76
N HIS A 183 7.07 11.47 -21.41
CA HIS A 183 8.48 11.60 -21.72
C HIS A 183 9.31 11.88 -20.46
N ASP A 184 10.53 11.36 -20.40
CA ASP A 184 11.43 11.50 -19.24
C ASP A 184 11.63 12.96 -18.79
N LYS A 185 11.67 13.88 -19.73
CA LYS A 185 11.84 15.32 -19.48
C LYS A 185 10.53 16.06 -19.24
N ASN A 186 9.39 15.44 -19.49
CA ASN A 186 8.10 16.09 -19.40
C ASN A 186 6.99 15.11 -18.99
N ALA A 187 7.23 14.34 -17.92
CA ALA A 187 6.25 13.40 -17.40
C ALA A 187 5.11 14.11 -16.66
N THR A 188 3.98 13.44 -16.59
CA THR A 188 2.80 13.90 -15.87
C THR A 188 2.36 12.84 -14.89
N ALA A 189 2.06 13.25 -13.67
CA ALA A 189 1.40 12.43 -12.67
C ALA A 189 -0.10 12.74 -12.66
N SER A 190 -0.92 11.73 -12.84
CA SER A 190 -2.38 11.81 -12.79
C SER A 190 -2.88 11.25 -11.47
N PHE A 191 -3.85 11.94 -10.86
CA PHE A 191 -4.48 11.54 -9.60
C PHE A 191 -5.90 11.07 -9.91
N ILE A 192 -6.10 9.77 -9.82
CA ILE A 192 -7.37 9.10 -10.12
C ILE A 192 -8.02 8.72 -8.80
N TYR A 193 -9.20 9.19 -8.56
CA TYR A 193 -9.97 8.91 -7.34
C TYR A 193 -11.36 8.41 -7.71
N ASP A 194 -11.76 7.30 -7.11
CA ASP A 194 -13.05 6.65 -7.38
C ASP A 194 -13.28 6.41 -8.89
N GLY A 195 -12.21 6.00 -9.58
CA GLY A 195 -12.24 5.71 -11.01
C GLY A 195 -12.25 6.94 -11.93
N LYS A 196 -12.08 8.14 -11.40
CA LYS A 196 -12.13 9.40 -12.17
C LYS A 196 -10.83 10.19 -12.04
N LEU A 197 -10.37 10.76 -13.14
CA LEU A 197 -9.26 11.71 -13.11
C LEU A 197 -9.73 13.00 -12.43
N VAL A 198 -9.11 13.32 -11.29
CA VAL A 198 -9.48 14.50 -10.47
C VAL A 198 -8.45 15.61 -10.63
N ASP A 199 -7.16 15.28 -10.62
CA ASP A 199 -6.10 16.27 -10.67
C ASP A 199 -4.86 15.71 -11.38
N SER A 200 -3.91 16.57 -11.69
CA SER A 200 -2.63 16.18 -12.27
C SER A 200 -1.54 17.18 -11.89
N ILE A 201 -0.29 16.76 -11.98
CA ILE A 201 0.89 17.61 -11.82
C ILE A 201 1.94 17.22 -12.85
N GLY A 202 2.58 18.20 -13.45
CA GLY A 202 3.68 17.99 -14.39
C GLY A 202 5.04 17.91 -13.69
N SER A 203 6.03 17.40 -14.42
CA SER A 203 7.43 17.36 -13.98
C SER A 203 7.91 18.77 -13.61
N TRP A 204 8.57 18.87 -12.46
CA TRP A 204 9.09 20.15 -11.97
C TRP A 204 10.59 20.35 -12.09
N SER A 205 11.31 19.28 -12.41
CA SER A 205 12.77 19.33 -12.62
C SER A 205 13.20 18.67 -13.94
N GLN A 206 12.25 18.26 -14.77
CA GLN A 206 12.47 17.70 -16.11
C GLN A 206 13.46 16.54 -16.14
N ASN A 207 13.39 15.66 -15.13
CA ASN A 207 14.29 14.53 -15.01
C ASN A 207 13.62 13.32 -14.33
N ILE A 208 12.70 12.70 -15.03
CA ILE A 208 12.02 11.46 -14.66
C ILE A 208 11.27 11.62 -13.33
N LEU A 209 10.13 12.30 -13.38
CA LEU A 209 9.18 12.33 -12.25
C LEU A 209 8.77 10.90 -11.91
N ARG A 210 8.91 10.51 -10.65
CA ARG A 210 8.68 9.15 -10.18
C ARG A 210 8.11 9.14 -8.77
N THR A 211 7.51 8.04 -8.37
CA THR A 211 6.85 7.93 -7.08
C THR A 211 7.22 6.62 -6.36
N GLN A 212 6.40 6.19 -5.43
CA GLN A 212 6.77 5.21 -4.42
C GLN A 212 6.93 3.77 -4.89
N GLU A 213 6.20 3.35 -5.90
CA GLU A 213 6.12 1.92 -6.28
C GLU A 213 5.63 1.05 -5.10
N SER A 214 4.82 1.63 -4.23
CA SER A 214 4.18 0.99 -3.06
C SER A 214 2.97 1.81 -2.64
N GLU A 215 2.26 1.36 -1.59
CA GLU A 215 1.07 2.09 -1.16
C GLU A 215 1.39 3.50 -0.64
N CYS A 216 0.53 4.44 -0.97
CA CYS A 216 0.43 5.71 -0.27
C CYS A 216 -0.31 5.51 1.06
N VAL A 217 -0.41 6.52 1.89
CA VAL A 217 -1.08 6.42 3.18
C VAL A 217 -2.10 7.55 3.31
N CYS A 218 -3.31 7.19 3.74
CA CYS A 218 -4.39 8.14 3.97
C CYS A 218 -4.78 8.12 5.45
N ILE A 219 -4.86 9.30 6.08
CA ILE A 219 -5.33 9.49 7.45
C ILE A 219 -6.42 10.56 7.45
N ASP A 220 -7.60 10.22 7.94
CA ASP A 220 -8.76 11.11 8.02
C ASP A 220 -9.10 11.80 6.67
N GLY A 221 -8.92 11.06 5.58
CA GLY A 221 -9.22 11.52 4.23
C GLY A 221 -8.08 12.25 3.52
N THR A 222 -7.01 12.61 4.22
CA THR A 222 -5.82 13.21 3.62
C THR A 222 -4.81 12.11 3.28
N CYS A 223 -4.53 11.95 2.00
CA CYS A 223 -3.54 11.00 1.49
C CYS A 223 -2.22 11.72 1.23
N THR A 224 -1.11 11.02 1.45
CA THR A 224 0.23 11.53 1.17
C THR A 224 0.97 10.61 0.23
N VAL A 225 1.67 11.18 -0.72
CA VAL A 225 2.57 10.44 -1.61
C VAL A 225 3.89 11.20 -1.73
N VAL A 226 4.99 10.46 -1.74
CA VAL A 226 6.33 11.02 -1.93
C VAL A 226 6.71 10.88 -3.39
N MET A 227 7.05 11.98 -4.02
CA MET A 227 7.45 12.02 -5.43
C MET A 227 8.82 12.68 -5.57
N THR A 228 9.61 12.17 -6.50
CA THR A 228 10.96 12.66 -6.76
C THR A 228 11.12 12.98 -8.25
N ASP A 229 11.70 14.12 -8.54
CA ASP A 229 12.09 14.54 -9.87
C ASP A 229 13.52 15.06 -9.82
N GLY A 230 14.40 14.54 -10.63
CA GLY A 230 15.80 14.91 -10.60
C GLY A 230 16.75 13.73 -10.67
N SER A 231 18.03 13.99 -10.46
CA SER A 231 19.10 13.01 -10.64
C SER A 231 18.92 11.76 -9.77
N ALA A 232 19.25 10.61 -10.32
CA ALA A 232 19.39 9.35 -9.58
C ALA A 232 20.77 9.17 -8.94
N SER A 233 21.75 9.99 -9.29
CA SER A 233 23.13 9.92 -8.82
C SER A 233 23.64 11.26 -8.29
N GLY A 234 22.76 12.14 -7.93
CA GLY A 234 23.05 13.48 -7.40
C GLY A 234 21.84 14.08 -6.74
N LYS A 235 21.88 15.40 -6.56
CA LYS A 235 20.78 16.15 -5.97
C LYS A 235 19.49 15.96 -6.77
N ALA A 236 18.41 15.60 -6.10
CA ALA A 236 17.09 15.47 -6.68
C ALA A 236 16.09 16.39 -5.92
N ASP A 237 14.98 16.69 -6.56
CA ASP A 237 13.93 17.53 -5.99
C ASP A 237 12.75 16.63 -5.59
N THR A 238 12.70 16.30 -4.31
CA THR A 238 11.66 15.45 -3.73
C THR A 238 10.60 16.32 -3.07
N LYS A 239 9.36 16.02 -3.36
CA LYS A 239 8.19 16.70 -2.80
C LYS A 239 7.21 15.69 -2.22
N ILE A 240 6.52 16.11 -1.17
CA ILE A 240 5.43 15.35 -0.56
C ILE A 240 4.12 16.01 -1.00
N ILE A 241 3.28 15.22 -1.66
CA ILE A 241 2.00 15.70 -2.19
C ILE A 241 0.90 15.26 -1.23
N PHE A 242 0.11 16.23 -0.76
CA PHE A 242 -1.07 15.99 0.08
C PHE A 242 -2.31 16.07 -0.78
N ILE A 243 -3.16 15.04 -0.68
CA ILE A 243 -4.27 14.82 -1.60
C ILE A 243 -5.52 14.52 -0.79
N LYS A 244 -6.63 15.14 -1.14
CA LYS A 244 -7.94 14.82 -0.58
C LYS A 244 -8.91 14.52 -1.71
N GLU A 245 -9.49 13.30 -1.68
CA GLU A 245 -10.42 12.83 -2.71
C GLU A 245 -9.90 13.04 -4.15
N GLY A 246 -8.61 12.77 -4.34
CA GLY A 246 -7.94 12.91 -5.63
C GLY A 246 -7.41 14.30 -5.95
N LYS A 247 -7.79 15.33 -5.19
CA LYS A 247 -7.34 16.71 -5.43
C LYS A 247 -6.12 17.05 -4.58
N ILE A 248 -5.11 17.64 -5.20
CA ILE A 248 -3.93 18.15 -4.50
C ILE A 248 -4.35 19.34 -3.63
N ILE A 249 -4.10 19.24 -2.33
CA ILE A 249 -4.43 20.30 -1.36
C ILE A 249 -3.20 21.03 -0.83
N HIS A 250 -2.04 20.40 -0.86
CA HIS A 250 -0.78 21.00 -0.44
C HIS A 250 0.41 20.23 -1.04
N ILE A 251 1.52 20.91 -1.23
CA ILE A 251 2.79 20.35 -1.66
C ILE A 251 3.88 20.88 -0.74
N SER A 252 4.57 19.98 -0.05
CA SER A 252 5.69 20.33 0.81
C SER A 252 6.99 19.83 0.21
N PRO A 253 8.05 20.66 0.21
CA PRO A 253 9.38 20.18 -0.18
C PRO A 253 9.93 19.21 0.88
N LEU A 254 10.80 18.32 0.48
CA LEU A 254 11.57 17.53 1.42
C LEU A 254 12.45 18.45 2.25
N SER A 255 12.46 18.23 3.56
CA SER A 255 13.32 18.92 4.52
C SER A 255 13.90 17.92 5.52
N GLY A 256 14.92 18.34 6.28
CA GLY A 256 15.66 17.48 7.20
C GLY A 256 16.99 17.03 6.61
N SER A 257 17.57 15.96 7.15
CA SER A 257 18.94 15.56 6.83
C SER A 257 19.09 14.55 5.68
N ALA A 258 18.00 13.99 5.18
CA ALA A 258 18.07 13.10 4.02
C ALA A 258 18.55 13.86 2.78
N GLN A 259 19.49 13.27 2.06
CA GLN A 259 20.10 13.91 0.90
C GLN A 259 19.59 13.41 -0.43
N HIS A 260 19.07 12.20 -0.48
CA HIS A 260 18.45 11.62 -1.65
C HIS A 260 17.34 10.67 -1.22
N VAL A 261 16.13 10.84 -1.75
CA VAL A 261 14.95 10.08 -1.35
C VAL A 261 14.19 9.67 -2.60
N GLU A 262 14.00 8.38 -2.79
CA GLU A 262 13.11 7.84 -3.81
C GLU A 262 12.55 6.48 -3.42
N GLU A 263 11.50 6.04 -4.09
CA GLU A 263 10.88 4.74 -3.89
C GLU A 263 10.53 4.46 -2.42
N CYS A 264 9.85 5.39 -1.76
CA CYS A 264 9.51 5.29 -0.36
C CYS A 264 8.50 4.19 -0.07
N SER A 265 8.73 3.43 1.01
CA SER A 265 7.76 2.51 1.61
C SER A 265 7.18 3.18 2.85
N CYS A 266 5.92 3.58 2.76
CA CYS A 266 5.26 4.39 3.77
C CYS A 266 4.26 3.58 4.59
N TYR A 267 4.11 3.95 5.84
CA TYR A 267 3.14 3.34 6.73
C TYR A 267 2.53 4.39 7.66
N PRO A 268 1.29 4.18 8.12
CA PRO A 268 0.70 5.09 9.08
C PRO A 268 1.44 4.98 10.42
N ARG A 269 1.86 6.12 10.92
CA ARG A 269 2.47 6.31 12.24
C ARG A 269 1.66 7.38 12.95
N TYR A 270 0.40 7.02 13.28
CA TYR A 270 -0.58 7.95 13.80
C TYR A 270 -0.01 8.87 14.88
N PRO A 271 -0.22 10.21 14.81
CA PRO A 271 -1.13 10.91 13.89
C PRO A 271 -0.55 11.29 12.51
N GLY A 272 0.61 10.84 12.15
CA GLY A 272 1.27 11.15 10.88
C GLY A 272 1.62 9.91 10.06
N VAL A 273 2.51 10.11 9.10
CA VAL A 273 2.99 9.07 8.19
C VAL A 273 4.51 8.99 8.28
N ARG A 274 5.04 7.79 8.25
CA ARG A 274 6.48 7.54 8.23
C ARG A 274 6.84 6.71 7.03
N CYS A 275 7.90 7.08 6.35
CA CYS A 275 8.40 6.38 5.17
C CYS A 275 9.85 5.96 5.36
N ILE A 276 10.17 4.77 4.89
CA ILE A 276 11.55 4.28 4.75
C ILE A 276 11.84 4.18 3.26
N CYS A 277 12.90 4.83 2.81
CA CYS A 277 13.09 5.10 1.40
C CYS A 277 14.43 4.52 0.88
N ARG A 278 14.82 4.94 -0.30
CA ARG A 278 16.07 4.57 -0.96
C ARG A 278 16.88 5.83 -1.20
N ASP A 279 18.12 5.85 -0.74
CA ASP A 279 19.14 6.83 -1.14
C ASP A 279 19.92 6.24 -2.30
N ASN A 280 19.62 6.67 -3.50
CA ASN A 280 20.28 6.14 -4.70
C ASN A 280 21.59 6.87 -5.02
N TRP A 281 22.01 7.78 -4.17
CA TRP A 281 23.18 8.63 -4.42
C TRP A 281 24.37 8.28 -3.53
N LYS A 282 24.23 8.39 -2.21
CA LYS A 282 25.36 8.35 -1.29
C LYS A 282 25.36 7.22 -0.27
N GLY A 283 24.22 6.70 0.08
CA GLY A 283 24.14 5.81 1.25
C GLY A 283 23.55 4.44 0.97
N SER A 284 24.01 3.46 1.73
CA SER A 284 23.37 2.15 1.86
C SER A 284 22.47 2.06 3.09
N ASN A 285 22.51 3.05 3.96
CA ASN A 285 21.49 3.24 5.01
C ASN A 285 20.27 3.95 4.43
N ARG A 286 19.08 3.47 4.81
CA ARG A 286 17.84 3.99 4.22
C ARG A 286 17.42 5.31 4.85
N PRO A 287 17.01 6.29 4.05
CA PRO A 287 16.37 7.50 4.54
C PRO A 287 15.04 7.22 5.24
N VAL A 288 14.72 8.07 6.21
CA VAL A 288 13.43 8.14 6.90
C VAL A 288 12.78 9.47 6.59
N VAL A 289 11.52 9.46 6.21
CA VAL A 289 10.72 10.68 6.01
C VAL A 289 9.54 10.64 6.96
N ASP A 290 9.40 11.66 7.79
CA ASP A 290 8.27 11.85 8.69
C ASP A 290 7.37 12.97 8.15
N ILE A 291 6.09 12.67 8.01
CA ILE A 291 5.10 13.55 7.41
C ILE A 291 4.03 13.88 8.46
N ASN A 292 3.86 15.17 8.75
CA ASN A 292 2.78 15.63 9.60
C ASN A 292 1.56 15.97 8.75
N ILE A 293 0.46 15.26 8.97
CA ILE A 293 -0.78 15.44 8.19
C ILE A 293 -1.48 16.76 8.53
N LYS A 294 -1.31 17.28 9.75
CA LYS A 294 -2.06 18.45 10.23
C LYS A 294 -1.46 19.77 9.76
N ASP A 295 -0.14 19.91 9.85
CA ASP A 295 0.55 21.16 9.51
C ASP A 295 1.39 21.07 8.23
N TYR A 296 1.41 19.91 7.57
CA TYR A 296 2.16 19.62 6.34
C TYR A 296 3.67 19.72 6.50
N SER A 297 4.18 19.74 7.72
CA SER A 297 5.62 19.77 7.97
C SER A 297 6.26 18.42 7.67
N ILE A 298 7.49 18.46 7.16
CA ILE A 298 8.26 17.30 6.78
C ILE A 298 9.58 17.34 7.55
N ASP A 299 9.96 16.21 8.13
CA ASP A 299 11.29 15.98 8.64
C ASP A 299 11.88 14.72 8.01
N SER A 300 13.19 14.66 7.91
CA SER A 300 13.87 13.49 7.38
C SER A 300 15.19 13.21 8.10
N SER A 301 15.57 11.98 8.08
CA SER A 301 16.78 11.46 8.73
C SER A 301 17.19 10.15 8.04
N TYR A 302 17.99 9.35 8.69
CA TYR A 302 18.37 8.03 8.24
C TYR A 302 18.11 6.99 9.33
N VAL A 303 17.89 5.75 8.93
CA VAL A 303 17.81 4.62 9.85
C VAL A 303 19.13 4.51 10.62
N CYS A 304 19.03 4.43 11.93
CA CYS A 304 20.20 4.38 12.82
C CYS A 304 20.94 3.05 12.78
N SER A 305 20.25 1.95 12.47
CA SER A 305 20.80 0.61 12.44
C SER A 305 22.08 0.52 11.59
N GLY A 306 23.12 -0.06 12.16
CA GLY A 306 24.35 -0.39 11.42
C GLY A 306 24.20 -1.62 10.52
N LEU A 307 23.12 -2.38 10.68
CA LEU A 307 22.67 -3.37 9.71
C LEU A 307 21.83 -2.64 8.67
N VAL A 308 22.51 -2.13 7.65
CA VAL A 308 21.88 -1.29 6.64
C VAL A 308 21.01 -2.12 5.69
N GLY A 309 19.97 -1.50 5.17
CA GLY A 309 18.91 -2.22 4.44
C GLY A 309 19.04 -2.21 2.92
N ASP A 310 19.91 -1.37 2.37
CA ASP A 310 20.02 -1.24 0.91
C ASP A 310 20.97 -2.29 0.29
N THR A 311 20.92 -2.38 -1.01
CA THR A 311 21.77 -3.25 -1.85
C THR A 311 22.18 -2.46 -3.09
N PRO A 312 23.47 -2.24 -3.36
CA PRO A 312 24.65 -2.81 -2.70
C PRO A 312 24.94 -2.20 -1.32
N ARG A 313 25.67 -2.91 -0.51
CA ARG A 313 26.14 -2.48 0.82
C ARG A 313 27.44 -3.18 1.20
N ASN A 314 28.14 -2.65 2.17
CA ASN A 314 29.32 -3.30 2.75
C ASN A 314 28.92 -4.44 3.70
N ASN A 315 29.88 -5.24 4.13
CA ASN A 315 29.69 -6.25 5.17
C ASN A 315 29.21 -5.59 6.48
N ASP A 316 28.42 -6.30 7.26
CA ASP A 316 27.87 -5.78 8.52
C ASP A 316 28.93 -5.28 9.50
N GLY A 317 30.10 -5.90 9.50
CA GLY A 317 31.22 -5.46 10.33
C GLY A 317 31.85 -4.12 9.92
N SER A 318 31.66 -3.72 8.66
CA SER A 318 32.24 -2.49 8.10
C SER A 318 31.20 -1.44 7.70
N SER A 319 29.90 -1.80 7.71
CA SER A 319 28.83 -0.84 7.50
C SER A 319 28.62 0.04 8.72
N ASN A 320 28.39 1.33 8.48
CA ASN A 320 28.14 2.33 9.52
C ASN A 320 26.85 3.10 9.23
N SER A 321 26.22 3.60 10.28
CA SER A 321 25.09 4.53 10.20
C SER A 321 25.02 5.42 11.43
N ASN A 322 24.60 6.66 11.29
CA ASN A 322 24.57 7.63 12.37
C ASN A 322 23.24 8.36 12.54
N CYS A 323 22.17 7.86 11.97
CA CYS A 323 20.82 8.41 12.03
C CYS A 323 20.59 9.73 11.26
N ARG A 324 21.63 10.42 10.81
CA ARG A 324 21.46 11.78 10.25
C ARG A 324 22.06 11.98 8.87
N ASN A 325 23.04 11.17 8.50
CA ASN A 325 23.73 11.34 7.24
C ASN A 325 23.77 10.04 6.45
N PRO A 326 23.90 10.10 5.13
CA PRO A 326 24.23 8.92 4.35
C PRO A 326 25.60 8.40 4.77
N ASN A 327 25.77 7.09 4.79
CA ASN A 327 27.02 6.48 5.24
C ASN A 327 28.17 6.56 4.22
N ASN A 328 27.90 7.04 3.00
CA ASN A 328 28.86 7.12 1.91
C ASN A 328 29.50 5.78 1.54
N GLU A 329 28.78 4.68 1.76
CA GLU A 329 29.24 3.33 1.51
C GLU A 329 28.40 2.68 0.41
N ARG A 330 29.06 2.33 -0.70
CA ARG A 330 28.43 1.66 -1.84
C ARG A 330 27.18 2.34 -2.37
N GLY A 331 27.18 3.66 -2.41
CA GLY A 331 26.11 4.45 -3.01
C GLY A 331 26.08 4.34 -4.55
N ASN A 332 25.34 5.24 -5.19
CA ASN A 332 25.13 5.33 -6.63
C ASN A 332 24.37 4.13 -7.24
N HIS A 333 23.62 3.45 -6.42
CA HIS A 333 22.67 2.40 -6.76
C HIS A 333 21.85 2.06 -5.52
N GLY A 334 20.86 1.20 -5.68
CA GLY A 334 20.04 0.76 -4.57
C GLY A 334 18.95 -0.20 -4.99
N VAL A 335 18.10 -0.53 -4.05
CA VAL A 335 16.88 -1.30 -4.25
C VAL A 335 15.78 -0.74 -3.33
N LYS A 336 14.54 -0.73 -3.81
CA LYS A 336 13.41 -0.41 -2.93
C LYS A 336 13.32 -1.45 -1.82
N GLY A 337 13.17 -0.98 -0.59
CA GLY A 337 13.03 -1.83 0.58
C GLY A 337 12.19 -1.16 1.66
N TRP A 338 12.06 -1.85 2.78
CA TRP A 338 11.18 -1.43 3.87
C TRP A 338 11.84 -1.66 5.24
N ALA A 339 11.35 -0.91 6.19
CA ALA A 339 11.56 -1.12 7.62
C ALA A 339 10.42 -0.43 8.36
N PHE A 340 10.23 -0.75 9.62
CA PHE A 340 9.32 0.01 10.50
C PHE A 340 9.82 -0.04 11.94
N ASP A 341 9.53 1.01 12.69
CA ASP A 341 9.94 1.14 14.07
C ASP A 341 9.09 0.28 15.01
N ASP A 342 9.72 -0.16 16.09
CA ASP A 342 9.11 -0.89 17.19
C ASP A 342 9.75 -0.40 18.50
N GLY A 343 9.25 0.73 19.01
CA GLY A 343 9.89 1.44 20.10
C GLY A 343 11.28 1.95 19.71
N ASN A 344 12.30 1.53 20.45
CA ASN A 344 13.72 1.84 20.14
C ASN A 344 14.36 0.87 19.15
N ASP A 345 13.63 -0.16 18.77
CA ASP A 345 14.08 -1.20 17.85
C ASP A 345 13.53 -0.97 16.45
N ILE A 346 14.03 -1.69 15.48
CA ILE A 346 13.53 -1.64 14.12
C ILE A 346 13.36 -3.04 13.54
N TRP A 347 12.23 -3.29 12.91
CA TRP A 347 12.04 -4.43 12.02
C TRP A 347 12.43 -4.03 10.61
N MET A 348 13.21 -4.85 9.94
CA MET A 348 13.62 -4.59 8.57
C MET A 348 13.75 -5.85 7.73
N GLY A 349 13.60 -5.67 6.43
CA GLY A 349 13.90 -6.67 5.43
C GLY A 349 15.00 -6.16 4.50
N ARG A 350 15.79 -7.08 3.96
CA ARG A 350 16.82 -6.77 2.98
C ARG A 350 17.21 -7.99 2.17
N THR A 351 17.87 -7.80 1.05
CA THR A 351 18.47 -8.90 0.30
C THR A 351 19.54 -9.58 1.15
N ILE A 352 19.68 -10.90 1.02
CA ILE A 352 20.77 -11.62 1.69
C ILE A 352 22.11 -11.26 1.05
N SER A 353 22.16 -11.23 -0.28
CA SER A 353 23.35 -10.73 -0.98
C SER A 353 23.55 -9.24 -0.73
N LYS A 354 24.77 -8.85 -0.41
CA LYS A 354 25.18 -7.44 -0.30
C LYS A 354 25.47 -6.79 -1.66
N ASP A 355 25.58 -7.55 -2.73
CA ASP A 355 26.00 -7.09 -4.05
C ASP A 355 24.88 -7.15 -5.09
N SER A 356 23.91 -8.02 -4.91
CA SER A 356 22.87 -8.29 -5.90
C SER A 356 21.49 -8.48 -5.27
N ARG A 357 20.47 -8.40 -6.09
CA ARG A 357 19.08 -8.64 -5.70
C ARG A 357 18.81 -10.15 -5.64
N SER A 358 19.44 -10.82 -4.66
CA SER A 358 19.37 -12.25 -4.43
C SER A 358 19.13 -12.55 -2.96
N GLY A 359 18.22 -13.49 -2.71
CA GLY A 359 17.78 -13.82 -1.38
C GLY A 359 16.98 -12.70 -0.73
N TYR A 360 16.35 -13.01 0.36
CA TYR A 360 15.64 -12.04 1.19
C TYR A 360 15.55 -12.52 2.63
N GLU A 361 15.81 -11.64 3.57
CA GLU A 361 15.75 -11.91 5.01
C GLU A 361 15.04 -10.81 5.75
N THR A 362 14.47 -11.15 6.90
CA THR A 362 13.90 -10.19 7.86
C THR A 362 14.48 -10.43 9.23
N PHE A 363 14.63 -9.38 10.00
CA PHE A 363 15.09 -9.44 11.39
C PHE A 363 14.75 -8.16 12.13
N LYS A 364 14.82 -8.22 13.45
CA LYS A 364 14.71 -7.08 14.34
C LYS A 364 16.08 -6.66 14.80
N VAL A 365 16.38 -5.35 14.78
CA VAL A 365 17.65 -4.80 15.30
C VAL A 365 17.36 -4.10 16.62
N ILE A 366 17.92 -4.60 17.70
CA ILE A 366 17.75 -4.04 19.03
C ILE A 366 18.49 -2.70 19.10
N GLY A 367 17.73 -1.66 19.48
CA GLY A 367 18.23 -0.28 19.49
C GLY A 367 18.39 0.35 18.10
N GLY A 368 18.02 -0.36 17.04
CA GLY A 368 18.27 0.06 15.65
C GLY A 368 17.50 1.27 15.18
N TRP A 369 16.46 1.66 15.89
CA TRP A 369 15.73 2.89 15.58
C TRP A 369 16.34 4.14 16.20
N SER A 370 16.88 4.03 17.44
CA SER A 370 17.29 5.19 18.22
C SER A 370 18.81 5.28 18.47
N LYS A 371 19.53 4.18 18.33
CA LYS A 371 20.96 4.12 18.65
C LYS A 371 21.81 3.95 17.39
N SER A 372 22.68 4.91 17.14
CA SER A 372 23.61 4.89 16.01
C SER A 372 24.40 3.60 15.95
N ASN A 373 24.50 3.04 14.77
CA ASN A 373 25.32 1.88 14.43
C ASN A 373 25.03 0.61 15.24
N SER A 374 23.79 0.43 15.69
CA SER A 374 23.34 -0.79 16.37
C SER A 374 23.40 -1.99 15.41
N LYS A 375 23.93 -3.13 15.86
CA LYS A 375 24.15 -4.32 15.02
C LYS A 375 23.59 -5.61 15.61
N PHE A 376 22.95 -5.55 16.78
CA PHE A 376 22.39 -6.74 17.42
C PHE A 376 21.06 -7.10 16.81
N GLN A 377 21.03 -8.16 16.01
CA GLN A 377 19.80 -8.68 15.39
C GLN A 377 19.22 -9.86 16.13
N ILE A 378 17.90 -9.94 16.15
CA ILE A 378 17.13 -11.06 16.69
C ILE A 378 16.02 -11.46 15.72
N ASN A 379 15.49 -12.67 15.89
CA ASN A 379 14.34 -13.19 15.16
C ASN A 379 14.53 -13.16 13.64
N ARG A 380 15.72 -13.46 13.17
CA ARG A 380 16.01 -13.53 11.75
C ARG A 380 15.21 -14.65 11.09
N GLN A 381 14.59 -14.35 9.97
CA GLN A 381 13.93 -15.31 9.08
C GLN A 381 14.50 -15.17 7.68
N VAL A 382 14.81 -16.28 7.05
CA VAL A 382 15.05 -16.35 5.60
C VAL A 382 13.70 -16.46 4.91
N ILE A 383 13.43 -15.58 3.96
CA ILE A 383 12.21 -15.56 3.15
C ILE A 383 12.48 -16.16 1.77
N VAL A 384 13.63 -15.84 1.19
CA VAL A 384 14.12 -16.37 -0.08
C VAL A 384 15.59 -16.72 0.08
N ASP A 385 15.98 -17.92 -0.31
CA ASP A 385 17.38 -18.35 -0.24
C ASP A 385 18.29 -17.46 -1.07
N SER A 386 19.55 -17.35 -0.66
CA SER A 386 20.55 -16.51 -1.32
C SER A 386 20.84 -16.91 -2.77
N ASP A 387 20.56 -18.15 -3.16
CA ASP A 387 20.73 -18.62 -4.53
C ASP A 387 19.58 -18.20 -5.47
N ASN A 388 18.49 -17.68 -4.93
CA ASN A 388 17.30 -17.31 -5.66
C ASN A 388 17.15 -15.79 -5.79
N ARG A 389 16.55 -15.37 -6.89
CA ARG A 389 16.33 -13.96 -7.21
C ARG A 389 15.29 -13.33 -6.28
N SER A 390 15.52 -12.11 -5.93
CA SER A 390 14.57 -11.21 -5.26
C SER A 390 14.51 -9.88 -6.01
N GLY A 391 14.11 -8.82 -5.37
CA GLY A 391 14.00 -7.51 -6.01
C GLY A 391 13.49 -6.46 -5.05
N TYR A 392 12.57 -5.66 -5.54
CA TYR A 392 11.90 -4.65 -4.75
C TYR A 392 11.08 -5.28 -3.62
N SER A 393 11.02 -4.59 -2.53
CA SER A 393 10.14 -4.93 -1.42
C SER A 393 9.54 -3.66 -0.83
N GLY A 394 8.42 -3.79 -0.18
CA GLY A 394 7.73 -2.67 0.44
C GLY A 394 6.79 -3.13 1.53
N VAL A 395 6.43 -2.20 2.40
CA VAL A 395 5.50 -2.41 3.49
C VAL A 395 4.09 -2.04 3.07
N PHE A 396 3.11 -2.70 3.65
CA PHE A 396 1.73 -2.24 3.69
C PHE A 396 1.14 -2.57 5.06
N SER A 397 0.12 -1.82 5.43
CA SER A 397 -0.49 -1.94 6.75
C SER A 397 -1.90 -2.45 6.64
N VAL A 398 -2.30 -3.28 7.61
CA VAL A 398 -3.63 -3.87 7.67
C VAL A 398 -4.23 -3.56 9.03
N GLU A 399 -5.44 -3.02 9.03
CA GLU A 399 -6.18 -2.72 10.24
C GLU A 399 -6.87 -3.97 10.76
N SER A 400 -6.59 -4.34 12.02
CA SER A 400 -7.33 -5.36 12.75
C SER A 400 -8.25 -4.72 13.80
N LYS A 401 -9.02 -5.53 14.54
CA LYS A 401 -9.96 -5.01 15.53
C LYS A 401 -9.28 -4.19 16.62
N SER A 402 -8.06 -4.52 17.01
CA SER A 402 -7.38 -3.93 18.17
C SER A 402 -6.04 -3.29 17.87
N CYS A 403 -5.46 -3.54 16.72
CA CYS A 403 -4.12 -3.07 16.38
C CYS A 403 -3.91 -2.92 14.87
N ILE A 404 -2.86 -2.21 14.50
CA ILE A 404 -2.43 -2.07 13.11
C ILE A 404 -1.30 -3.07 12.86
N ASN A 405 -1.53 -4.02 11.94
CA ASN A 405 -0.53 -5.00 11.55
C ASN A 405 0.34 -4.46 10.40
N ARG A 406 1.59 -4.91 10.36
CA ARG A 406 2.53 -4.60 9.28
C ARG A 406 2.78 -5.84 8.45
N CYS A 407 2.66 -5.69 7.17
CA CYS A 407 2.93 -6.72 6.17
C CYS A 407 3.96 -6.21 5.18
N PHE A 408 4.59 -7.10 4.45
CA PHE A 408 5.49 -6.74 3.35
C PHE A 408 5.33 -7.70 2.18
N TYR A 409 5.71 -7.22 1.02
CA TYR A 409 5.83 -8.02 -0.20
C TYR A 409 7.27 -8.02 -0.67
N VAL A 410 7.62 -9.05 -1.41
CA VAL A 410 8.92 -9.17 -2.09
C VAL A 410 8.68 -9.48 -3.56
N GLU A 411 9.27 -8.67 -4.42
CA GLU A 411 9.31 -8.89 -5.86
C GLU A 411 10.32 -9.99 -6.18
N LEU A 412 9.88 -11.06 -6.82
CA LEU A 412 10.73 -12.17 -7.25
C LEU A 412 11.02 -11.99 -8.73
N ILE A 413 12.06 -11.22 -9.05
CA ILE A 413 12.43 -10.87 -10.43
C ILE A 413 13.06 -12.09 -11.11
N ARG A 414 12.64 -12.37 -12.35
CA ARG A 414 13.23 -13.37 -13.21
C ARG A 414 13.57 -12.77 -14.57
N GLY A 415 14.55 -13.36 -15.23
CA GLY A 415 14.94 -12.98 -16.56
C GLY A 415 16.13 -12.01 -16.60
N ARG A 416 16.16 -11.17 -17.62
CA ARG A 416 17.25 -10.23 -17.82
C ARG A 416 17.22 -9.13 -16.71
N ARG A 417 18.35 -8.67 -16.24
CA ARG A 417 19.75 -8.85 -16.72
C ARG A 417 20.48 -10.01 -16.01
N GLN A 418 19.89 -10.57 -14.97
CA GLN A 418 20.55 -11.57 -14.13
C GLN A 418 20.52 -12.97 -14.74
N GLU A 419 19.49 -13.28 -15.52
CA GLU A 419 19.34 -14.54 -16.23
C GLU A 419 19.33 -14.29 -17.72
N ASN A 420 20.52 -14.19 -18.32
CA ASN A 420 20.70 -13.84 -19.72
C ASN A 420 20.26 -14.92 -20.73
N ARG A 421 19.88 -16.12 -20.26
CA ARG A 421 19.35 -17.20 -21.11
C ARG A 421 17.99 -16.89 -21.73
N VAL A 422 17.25 -15.95 -21.15
CA VAL A 422 15.96 -15.48 -21.63
C VAL A 422 16.05 -14.00 -22.00
N TRP A 423 15.15 -13.54 -22.86
CA TRP A 423 15.14 -12.16 -23.37
C TRP A 423 14.13 -11.26 -22.65
N TRP A 424 13.28 -11.85 -21.82
CA TRP A 424 12.27 -11.13 -21.06
C TRP A 424 12.73 -10.84 -19.64
N THR A 425 12.05 -9.89 -19.00
CA THR A 425 12.13 -9.62 -17.55
C THR A 425 10.72 -9.55 -17.01
N SER A 426 10.44 -10.33 -16.00
CA SER A 426 9.16 -10.30 -15.31
C SER A 426 9.33 -10.70 -13.84
N ASN A 427 8.25 -10.80 -13.11
CA ASN A 427 8.31 -11.15 -11.68
C ASN A 427 7.09 -11.95 -11.24
N SER A 428 7.25 -12.64 -10.14
CA SER A 428 6.16 -13.03 -9.24
C SER A 428 6.30 -12.31 -7.90
N ILE A 429 5.40 -12.54 -6.98
CA ILE A 429 5.34 -11.84 -5.69
C ILE A 429 5.08 -12.83 -4.56
N VAL A 430 5.71 -12.60 -3.43
CA VAL A 430 5.40 -13.27 -2.16
C VAL A 430 5.09 -12.22 -1.10
N VAL A 431 4.12 -12.51 -0.26
CA VAL A 431 3.60 -11.58 0.76
C VAL A 431 3.60 -12.25 2.12
N PHE A 432 4.10 -11.52 3.11
CA PHE A 432 4.17 -11.94 4.50
C PHE A 432 3.51 -10.89 5.38
N CYS A 433 2.89 -11.35 6.47
CA CYS A 433 2.31 -10.46 7.49
C CYS A 433 2.86 -10.74 8.87
N GLY A 434 2.95 -9.71 9.68
CA GLY A 434 3.40 -9.81 11.07
C GLY A 434 2.53 -10.76 11.88
N THR A 435 3.16 -11.49 12.77
CA THR A 435 2.50 -12.41 13.71
C THR A 435 3.09 -12.26 15.09
N SER A 436 2.28 -12.48 16.13
CA SER A 436 2.74 -12.56 17.51
C SER A 436 3.09 -13.99 17.94
N GLY A 437 2.88 -14.96 17.06
CA GLY A 437 3.27 -16.34 17.25
C GLY A 437 4.74 -16.60 16.90
N THR A 438 5.14 -17.86 16.98
CA THR A 438 6.46 -18.31 16.55
C THR A 438 6.42 -18.70 15.07
N TYR A 439 7.32 -18.15 14.29
CA TYR A 439 7.49 -18.49 12.90
C TYR A 439 8.98 -18.54 12.51
N GLY A 440 9.37 -19.56 11.77
CA GLY A 440 10.76 -19.79 11.40
C GLY A 440 11.07 -19.42 9.96
N SER A 441 12.32 -19.66 9.60
CA SER A 441 12.83 -19.52 8.24
C SER A 441 12.24 -20.57 7.30
N GLY A 442 12.17 -20.22 6.04
CA GLY A 442 11.84 -21.10 4.94
C GLY A 442 12.46 -20.57 3.67
N SER A 443 11.95 -20.99 2.53
CA SER A 443 12.28 -20.38 1.24
C SER A 443 11.05 -20.39 0.33
N TRP A 444 10.68 -19.22 -0.13
CA TRP A 444 9.53 -19.00 -1.02
C TRP A 444 9.99 -18.31 -2.32
N PRO A 445 10.92 -18.92 -3.07
CA PRO A 445 11.37 -18.37 -4.34
C PRO A 445 10.29 -18.54 -5.41
N ASP A 446 10.58 -17.92 -6.53
CA ASP A 446 9.78 -18.15 -7.72
C ASP A 446 10.02 -19.56 -8.30
#